data_32a2f015251b9cf42ea5682e0c8eac1e
#
_entry.id   32a2f015251b9cf42ea5682e0c8eac1e
#
_cell.length_a   1.000
_cell.length_b   1.000
_cell.length_c   1.000
_cell.angle_alpha   90.00
_cell.angle_beta   90.00
_cell.angle_gamma   90.00
#
_symmetry.space_group_name_H-M   'P 1'
#
loop_
_entity.id
_entity.type
_entity.pdbx_description
1 polymer ?
#
loop_
_entity_poly.entity_id
_entity_poly.type
_entity_poly.pdbx_seq_one_letter_code
_entity_poly.pdbx_strand_id
1 'polypeptide(L)'
;RLQGDWSSDVCSSDLGGSLLLTAIYTSLVVWIVGLAVPVTASYIICAVIAAPALIKLGVPDFAAHMFIFYYAVLSEVSPPTALSPFAAAAITGGDPYKTTLQCWKYTIPAFLVPFMFVLDTSGQGLLLMGSTKALAAADWTSIAQVTATCAVGIASLAVGFQGWAWLKTSFAERWMFIVAGFALVYPGAIADLVGFGLVIAALTMQFVRFKKAGV
;
A
#
# COMPACT_ATOMS: atom_id res chain seq x y z
N ARG A 1 -22.57 19.32 -22.28
CA ARG A 1 -21.42 20.08 -21.70
C ARG A 1 -21.49 20.26 -20.20
N LEU A 2 -22.34 19.51 -19.48
CA LEU A 2 -22.52 19.62 -18.01
C LEU A 2 -22.33 18.32 -17.25
N GLN A 3 -21.70 17.28 -17.84
CA GLN A 3 -21.68 15.95 -17.24
C GLN A 3 -20.28 15.43 -16.85
N GLY A 4 -19.23 16.22 -17.04
CA GLY A 4 -17.83 15.79 -16.82
C GLY A 4 -17.14 16.35 -15.58
N ASP A 5 -17.54 17.52 -15.09
CA ASP A 5 -16.67 18.31 -14.21
C ASP A 5 -17.05 18.28 -12.72
N TRP A 6 -18.26 17.87 -12.39
CA TRP A 6 -18.78 18.08 -11.03
C TRP A 6 -18.12 17.20 -9.96
N SER A 7 -17.90 15.93 -10.22
CA SER A 7 -17.35 15.01 -9.21
C SER A 7 -15.84 15.13 -9.03
N SER A 8 -15.10 15.45 -10.11
CA SER A 8 -13.66 15.57 -10.06
C SER A 8 -13.19 16.92 -9.49
N ASP A 9 -13.95 18.00 -9.73
CA ASP A 9 -13.60 19.33 -9.24
C ASP A 9 -13.91 19.48 -7.76
N VAL A 10 -15.00 18.92 -7.26
CA VAL A 10 -15.32 18.89 -5.83
C VAL A 10 -14.27 18.09 -5.05
N CYS A 11 -13.83 16.95 -5.54
CA CYS A 11 -12.86 16.12 -4.82
C CYS A 11 -11.45 16.72 -4.80
N SER A 12 -11.03 17.43 -5.87
CA SER A 12 -9.68 18.02 -5.95
C SER A 12 -9.57 19.41 -5.34
N SER A 13 -10.64 20.22 -5.41
CA SER A 13 -10.64 21.59 -4.87
C SER A 13 -10.79 21.61 -3.35
N ASP A 14 -11.62 20.73 -2.79
CA ASP A 14 -11.88 20.68 -1.35
C ASP A 14 -10.69 20.15 -0.54
N LEU A 15 -9.78 19.41 -1.19
CA LEU A 15 -8.57 18.85 -0.56
C LEU A 15 -7.30 19.70 -0.77
N GLY A 16 -7.46 20.94 -1.24
CA GLY A 16 -6.33 21.88 -1.41
C GLY A 16 -5.28 21.43 -2.41
N GLY A 17 -5.62 20.53 -3.35
CA GLY A 17 -4.69 20.01 -4.37
C GLY A 17 -3.61 19.05 -3.85
N SER A 18 -3.75 18.53 -2.62
CA SER A 18 -2.80 17.59 -2.05
C SER A 18 -3.00 16.18 -2.61
N LEU A 19 -2.04 15.69 -3.39
CA LEU A 19 -2.04 14.33 -3.95
C LEU A 19 -2.17 13.26 -2.86
N LEU A 20 -1.44 13.41 -1.75
CA LEU A 20 -1.49 12.45 -0.65
C LEU A 20 -2.89 12.36 -0.03
N LEU A 21 -3.53 13.50 0.24
CA LEU A 21 -4.88 13.50 0.80
C LEU A 21 -5.89 12.91 -0.18
N THR A 22 -5.81 13.26 -1.46
CA THR A 22 -6.68 12.70 -2.50
C THR A 22 -6.51 11.19 -2.60
N ALA A 23 -5.28 10.67 -2.56
CA ALA A 23 -5.00 9.24 -2.56
C ALA A 23 -5.58 8.54 -1.32
N ILE A 24 -5.43 9.13 -0.11
CA ILE A 24 -6.00 8.58 1.12
C ILE A 24 -7.53 8.50 1.03
N TYR A 25 -8.20 9.58 0.64
CA TYR A 25 -9.66 9.57 0.52
C TYR A 25 -10.13 8.60 -0.57
N THR A 26 -9.47 8.57 -1.72
CA THR A 26 -9.76 7.60 -2.79
C THR A 26 -9.63 6.18 -2.29
N SER A 27 -8.55 5.86 -1.58
CA SER A 27 -8.33 4.51 -1.03
C SER A 27 -9.42 4.09 -0.05
N LEU A 28 -9.83 5.00 0.83
CA LEU A 28 -10.89 4.74 1.80
C LEU A 28 -12.25 4.53 1.11
N VAL A 29 -12.59 5.39 0.14
CA VAL A 29 -13.86 5.27 -0.61
C VAL A 29 -13.91 3.95 -1.37
N VAL A 30 -12.87 3.62 -2.14
CA VAL A 30 -12.80 2.37 -2.91
C VAL A 30 -12.88 1.16 -1.99
N TRP A 31 -12.14 1.18 -0.89
CA TRP A 31 -12.15 0.10 0.10
C TRP A 31 -13.56 -0.11 0.70
N ILE A 32 -14.24 0.97 1.13
CA ILE A 32 -15.59 0.91 1.70
C ILE A 32 -16.61 0.42 0.67
N VAL A 33 -16.56 0.93 -0.56
CA VAL A 33 -17.44 0.48 -1.66
C VAL A 33 -17.20 -1.00 -1.94
N GLY A 34 -15.95 -1.44 -1.97
CA GLY A 34 -15.58 -2.83 -2.19
C GLY A 34 -16.02 -3.80 -1.09
N LEU A 35 -16.32 -3.31 0.12
CA LEU A 35 -16.94 -4.14 1.16
C LEU A 35 -18.42 -4.48 0.86
N ALA A 36 -19.06 -3.70 -0.01
CA ALA A 36 -20.49 -3.85 -0.29
C ALA A 36 -20.78 -4.54 -1.63
N VAL A 37 -19.84 -4.45 -2.59
CA VAL A 37 -20.05 -4.96 -3.95
C VAL A 37 -18.83 -5.77 -4.44
N PRO A 38 -19.01 -6.67 -5.44
CA PRO A 38 -17.89 -7.42 -6.01
C PRO A 38 -16.79 -6.53 -6.58
N VAL A 39 -15.56 -7.01 -6.58
CA VAL A 39 -14.34 -6.27 -7.02
C VAL A 39 -14.52 -5.56 -8.35
N THR A 40 -15.05 -6.26 -9.36
CA THR A 40 -15.23 -5.68 -10.70
C THR A 40 -16.20 -4.50 -10.68
N ALA A 41 -17.31 -4.62 -9.96
CA ALA A 41 -18.30 -3.54 -9.84
C ALA A 41 -17.73 -2.37 -9.04
N SER A 42 -17.05 -2.63 -7.93
CA SER A 42 -16.35 -1.63 -7.13
C SER A 42 -15.34 -0.85 -7.95
N TYR A 43 -14.51 -1.56 -8.72
CA TYR A 43 -13.53 -0.93 -9.61
C TYR A 43 -14.21 -0.04 -10.65
N ILE A 44 -15.23 -0.53 -11.38
CA ILE A 44 -15.89 0.24 -12.43
C ILE A 44 -16.51 1.52 -11.87
N ILE A 45 -17.25 1.41 -10.75
CA ILE A 45 -17.91 2.56 -10.12
C ILE A 45 -16.88 3.59 -9.65
N CYS A 46 -15.85 3.13 -8.94
CA CYS A 46 -14.85 4.04 -8.36
C CYS A 46 -13.90 4.61 -9.40
N ALA A 47 -13.57 3.87 -10.48
CA ALA A 47 -12.69 4.35 -11.53
C ALA A 47 -13.29 5.57 -12.26
N VAL A 48 -14.58 5.55 -12.55
CA VAL A 48 -15.26 6.68 -13.22
C VAL A 48 -15.19 7.96 -12.38
N ILE A 49 -15.26 7.83 -11.06
CA ILE A 49 -15.32 8.98 -10.14
C ILE A 49 -13.93 9.44 -9.69
N ALA A 50 -13.09 8.49 -9.29
CA ALA A 50 -11.84 8.78 -8.58
C ALA A 50 -10.61 8.84 -9.50
N ALA A 51 -10.56 8.08 -10.61
CA ALA A 51 -9.40 8.12 -11.50
C ALA A 51 -9.15 9.53 -12.10
N PRO A 52 -10.17 10.26 -12.58
CA PRO A 52 -9.96 11.61 -13.08
C PRO A 52 -9.38 12.58 -12.05
N ALA A 53 -9.72 12.43 -10.78
CA ALA A 53 -9.19 13.27 -9.70
C ALA A 53 -7.69 13.04 -9.47
N LEU A 54 -7.24 11.77 -9.48
CA LEU A 54 -5.82 11.42 -9.37
C LEU A 54 -5.02 11.87 -10.60
N ILE A 55 -5.58 11.67 -11.81
CA ILE A 55 -4.94 12.05 -13.07
C ILE A 55 -4.76 13.57 -13.17
N LYS A 56 -5.75 14.36 -12.74
CA LYS A 56 -5.64 15.83 -12.68
C LYS A 56 -4.50 16.31 -11.76
N LEU A 57 -4.14 15.53 -10.75
CA LEU A 57 -3.02 15.79 -9.85
C LEU A 57 -1.67 15.28 -10.37
N GLY A 58 -1.63 14.82 -11.62
CA GLY A 58 -0.40 14.39 -12.30
C GLY A 58 -0.07 12.91 -12.18
N VAL A 59 -0.97 12.09 -11.60
CA VAL A 59 -0.78 10.63 -11.57
C VAL A 59 -0.97 10.08 -12.98
N PRO A 60 -0.07 9.21 -13.50
CA PRO A 60 -0.28 8.52 -14.75
C PRO A 60 -1.60 7.74 -14.76
N ASP A 61 -2.30 7.76 -15.88
CA ASP A 61 -3.62 7.13 -16.05
C ASP A 61 -3.61 5.67 -15.60
N PHE A 62 -2.63 4.90 -16.05
CA PHE A 62 -2.49 3.50 -15.68
C PHE A 62 -2.26 3.30 -14.16
N ALA A 63 -1.47 4.16 -13.53
CA ALA A 63 -1.21 4.10 -12.10
C ALA A 63 -2.45 4.43 -11.28
N ALA A 64 -3.25 5.42 -11.71
CA ALA A 64 -4.51 5.77 -11.05
C ALA A 64 -5.51 4.61 -11.11
N HIS A 65 -5.66 3.96 -12.26
CA HIS A 65 -6.53 2.79 -12.41
C HIS A 65 -6.04 1.58 -11.62
N MET A 66 -4.73 1.31 -11.60
CA MET A 66 -4.15 0.24 -10.79
C MET A 66 -4.32 0.49 -9.28
N PHE A 67 -4.22 1.74 -8.84
CA PHE A 67 -4.48 2.13 -7.45
C PHE A 67 -5.90 1.75 -7.02
N ILE A 68 -6.90 2.14 -7.81
CA ILE A 68 -8.30 1.85 -7.54
C ILE A 68 -8.57 0.35 -7.56
N PHE A 69 -8.07 -0.35 -8.57
CA PHE A 69 -8.22 -1.80 -8.68
C PHE A 69 -7.60 -2.54 -7.48
N TYR A 70 -6.44 -2.11 -7.03
CA TYR A 70 -5.74 -2.73 -5.90
C TYR A 70 -6.56 -2.63 -4.61
N TYR A 71 -7.14 -1.46 -4.30
CA TYR A 71 -8.01 -1.30 -3.13
C TYR A 71 -9.33 -2.06 -3.25
N ALA A 72 -9.88 -2.17 -4.45
CA ALA A 72 -11.05 -3.01 -4.70
C ALA A 72 -10.76 -4.49 -4.41
N VAL A 73 -9.58 -5.00 -4.73
CA VAL A 73 -9.16 -6.38 -4.38
C VAL A 73 -8.91 -6.53 -2.87
N LEU A 74 -8.26 -5.56 -2.23
CA LEU A 74 -7.98 -5.61 -0.79
C LEU A 74 -9.24 -5.65 0.08
N SER A 75 -10.35 -5.14 -0.41
CA SER A 75 -11.63 -5.19 0.32
C SER A 75 -12.11 -6.62 0.58
N GLU A 76 -11.80 -7.59 -0.31
CA GLU A 76 -12.24 -8.99 -0.16
C GLU A 76 -11.60 -9.74 1.02
N VAL A 77 -10.43 -9.30 1.48
CA VAL A 77 -9.78 -9.87 2.67
C VAL A 77 -10.10 -9.11 3.94
N SER A 78 -10.86 -8.02 3.83
CA SER A 78 -11.14 -7.11 4.93
C SER A 78 -12.48 -7.40 5.61
N PRO A 79 -12.57 -7.34 6.94
CA PRO A 79 -13.85 -7.44 7.61
C PRO A 79 -14.73 -6.23 7.23
N PRO A 80 -16.06 -6.34 7.15
CA PRO A 80 -16.88 -7.46 7.58
C PRO A 80 -17.13 -8.55 6.52
N THR A 81 -16.91 -8.28 5.24
CA THR A 81 -17.27 -9.21 4.15
C THR A 81 -16.33 -10.40 4.07
N ALA A 82 -15.02 -10.18 4.02
CA ALA A 82 -13.95 -11.18 4.16
C ALA A 82 -14.21 -12.54 3.48
N LEU A 83 -14.66 -12.54 2.23
CA LEU A 83 -15.09 -13.76 1.52
C LEU A 83 -13.97 -14.80 1.45
N SER A 84 -12.75 -14.39 1.10
CA SER A 84 -11.58 -15.27 0.99
C SER A 84 -11.19 -15.90 2.34
N PRO A 85 -11.09 -15.17 3.46
CA PRO A 85 -10.87 -15.75 4.79
C PRO A 85 -11.99 -16.69 5.26
N PHE A 86 -13.24 -16.40 4.96
CA PHE A 86 -14.35 -17.29 5.31
C PHE A 86 -14.27 -18.60 4.53
N ALA A 87 -13.95 -18.55 3.24
CA ALA A 87 -13.73 -19.75 2.43
C ALA A 87 -12.56 -20.58 2.98
N ALA A 88 -11.44 -19.94 3.34
CA ALA A 88 -10.30 -20.61 3.95
C ALA A 88 -10.66 -21.27 5.29
N ALA A 89 -11.43 -20.59 6.15
CA ALA A 89 -11.92 -21.15 7.40
C ALA A 89 -12.83 -22.36 7.20
N ALA A 90 -13.70 -22.33 6.18
CA ALA A 90 -14.56 -23.46 5.84
C ALA A 90 -13.76 -24.69 5.41
N ILE A 91 -12.67 -24.51 4.66
CA ILE A 91 -11.78 -25.62 4.22
C ILE A 91 -10.99 -26.18 5.39
N THR A 92 -10.45 -25.33 6.26
CA THR A 92 -9.57 -25.73 7.37
C THR A 92 -10.30 -26.15 8.65
N GLY A 93 -11.62 -25.92 8.72
CA GLY A 93 -12.41 -26.13 9.94
C GLY A 93 -12.13 -25.10 11.04
N GLY A 94 -11.49 -23.97 10.70
CA GLY A 94 -11.13 -22.90 11.63
C GLY A 94 -12.31 -21.97 11.94
N ASP A 95 -12.09 -21.11 12.96
CA ASP A 95 -13.04 -20.04 13.29
C ASP A 95 -12.97 -18.94 12.21
N PRO A 96 -14.12 -18.61 11.54
CA PRO A 96 -14.10 -17.64 10.43
C PRO A 96 -13.64 -16.25 10.85
N TYR A 97 -14.04 -15.77 12.01
CA TYR A 97 -13.68 -14.43 12.48
C TYR A 97 -12.21 -14.33 12.86
N LYS A 98 -11.67 -15.34 13.55
CA LYS A 98 -10.25 -15.40 13.88
C LYS A 98 -9.40 -15.49 12.62
N THR A 99 -9.82 -16.30 11.66
CA THR A 99 -9.16 -16.41 10.35
C THR A 99 -9.15 -15.08 9.61
N THR A 100 -10.29 -14.38 9.58
CA THR A 100 -10.40 -13.06 8.97
C THR A 100 -9.45 -12.04 9.61
N LEU A 101 -9.45 -11.93 10.94
CA LEU A 101 -8.56 -11.00 11.64
C LEU A 101 -7.09 -11.34 11.40
N GLN A 102 -6.74 -12.61 11.31
CA GLN A 102 -5.38 -13.03 11.03
C GLN A 102 -4.99 -12.71 9.58
N CYS A 103 -5.85 -12.99 8.61
CA CYS A 103 -5.64 -12.62 7.21
C CYS A 103 -5.48 -11.10 7.04
N TRP A 104 -6.36 -10.33 7.67
CA TRP A 104 -6.30 -8.87 7.61
C TRP A 104 -5.00 -8.34 8.20
N LYS A 105 -4.56 -8.89 9.33
CA LYS A 105 -3.25 -8.55 9.93
C LYS A 105 -2.08 -8.81 8.98
N TYR A 106 -2.11 -9.91 8.22
CA TYR A 106 -1.08 -10.18 7.21
C TYR A 106 -1.15 -9.23 6.02
N THR A 107 -2.33 -8.72 5.71
CA THR A 107 -2.58 -7.87 4.54
C THR A 107 -2.32 -6.38 4.82
N ILE A 108 -2.28 -5.95 6.11
CA ILE A 108 -2.05 -4.54 6.47
C ILE A 108 -0.88 -3.90 5.71
N PRO A 109 0.32 -4.51 5.58
CA PRO A 109 1.41 -3.91 4.82
C PRO A 109 1.07 -3.67 3.35
N ALA A 110 0.22 -4.51 2.75
CA ALA A 110 -0.19 -4.39 1.35
C ALA A 110 -1.05 -3.15 1.09
N PHE A 111 -1.76 -2.61 2.10
CA PHE A 111 -2.52 -1.37 1.95
C PHE A 111 -1.65 -0.15 1.62
N LEU A 112 -0.35 -0.20 1.90
CA LEU A 112 0.58 0.89 1.62
C LEU A 112 1.24 0.80 0.23
N VAL A 113 1.25 -0.37 -0.38
CA VAL A 113 1.88 -0.60 -1.69
C VAL A 113 1.39 0.36 -2.77
N PRO A 114 0.06 0.59 -2.93
CA PRO A 114 -0.43 1.47 -3.98
C PRO A 114 0.03 2.92 -3.85
N PHE A 115 0.30 3.41 -2.66
CA PHE A 115 0.79 4.77 -2.46
C PHE A 115 2.16 4.99 -3.10
N MET A 116 3.01 3.98 -3.18
CA MET A 116 4.35 4.09 -3.73
C MET A 116 4.33 4.47 -5.22
N PHE A 117 3.39 3.92 -5.99
CA PHE A 117 3.32 4.22 -7.43
C PHE A 117 2.37 5.39 -7.75
N VAL A 118 1.52 5.82 -6.81
CA VAL A 118 0.66 6.99 -7.00
C VAL A 118 1.35 8.27 -6.53
N LEU A 119 2.13 8.22 -5.46
CA LEU A 119 2.86 9.38 -4.95
C LEU A 119 4.07 9.74 -5.83
N ASP A 120 4.57 8.82 -6.61
CA ASP A 120 5.56 9.07 -7.65
C ASP A 120 4.88 9.47 -8.97
N THR A 121 4.70 10.78 -9.18
CA THR A 121 4.07 11.33 -10.40
C THR A 121 4.89 11.11 -11.66
N SER A 122 6.17 10.71 -11.56
CA SER A 122 6.99 10.34 -12.71
C SER A 122 6.51 9.03 -13.36
N GLY A 123 5.74 8.24 -12.63
CA GLY A 123 5.23 6.93 -13.07
C GLY A 123 6.32 5.87 -13.22
N GLN A 124 7.54 6.16 -12.78
CA GLN A 124 8.66 5.19 -12.85
C GLN A 124 8.57 4.15 -11.74
N GLY A 125 7.82 4.44 -10.68
CA GLY A 125 7.56 3.50 -9.61
C GLY A 125 6.88 2.24 -10.12
N LEU A 126 7.55 1.09 -9.97
CA LEU A 126 7.03 -0.23 -10.33
C LEU A 126 6.59 -0.39 -11.82
N LEU A 127 7.21 0.34 -12.76
CA LEU A 127 6.93 0.25 -14.20
C LEU A 127 5.50 0.64 -14.62
N LEU A 128 4.77 1.41 -13.83
CA LEU A 128 3.40 1.83 -14.12
C LEU A 128 3.32 3.04 -15.07
N MET A 129 4.14 3.04 -16.12
CA MET A 129 4.27 4.13 -17.06
C MET A 129 3.23 4.15 -18.18
N GLY A 130 2.44 3.09 -18.33
CA GLY A 130 1.32 3.02 -19.26
C GLY A 130 1.67 3.00 -20.75
N SER A 131 2.94 3.12 -21.16
CA SER A 131 3.31 3.11 -22.59
C SER A 131 4.69 2.48 -22.84
N THR A 132 4.81 1.76 -23.97
CA THR A 132 6.08 1.16 -24.42
C THR A 132 7.16 2.21 -24.73
N LYS A 133 6.78 3.42 -25.14
CA LYS A 133 7.71 4.54 -25.39
C LYS A 133 8.30 5.08 -24.08
N ALA A 134 7.49 5.18 -23.03
CA ALA A 134 7.94 5.56 -21.71
C ALA A 134 8.89 4.50 -21.12
N LEU A 135 8.60 3.22 -21.36
CA LEU A 135 9.47 2.11 -20.96
C LEU A 135 10.86 2.17 -21.60
N ALA A 136 10.94 2.56 -22.88
CA ALA A 136 12.21 2.71 -23.59
C ALA A 136 13.07 3.88 -23.07
N ALA A 137 12.45 4.90 -22.47
CA ALA A 137 13.10 6.05 -21.85
C ALA A 137 13.30 5.89 -20.33
N ALA A 138 12.93 4.74 -19.77
CA ALA A 138 12.94 4.50 -18.33
C ALA A 138 14.37 4.40 -17.79
N ASP A 139 14.61 5.04 -16.66
CA ASP A 139 15.82 4.84 -15.89
C ASP A 139 15.69 3.57 -15.03
N TRP A 140 16.29 2.49 -15.50
CA TRP A 140 16.27 1.19 -14.84
C TRP A 140 16.90 1.23 -13.44
N THR A 141 17.82 2.14 -13.20
CA THR A 141 18.46 2.28 -11.88
C THR A 141 17.49 2.85 -10.86
N SER A 142 16.72 3.85 -11.24
CA SER A 142 15.65 4.42 -10.40
C SER A 142 14.55 3.41 -10.12
N ILE A 143 14.12 2.65 -11.14
CA ILE A 143 13.11 1.58 -10.96
C ILE A 143 13.61 0.51 -9.99
N ALA A 144 14.84 0.05 -10.15
CA ALA A 144 15.43 -0.95 -9.27
C ALA A 144 15.54 -0.43 -7.83
N GLN A 145 15.94 0.83 -7.65
CA GLN A 145 16.03 1.47 -6.34
C GLN A 145 14.64 1.55 -5.68
N VAL A 146 13.63 2.10 -6.34
CA VAL A 146 12.27 2.21 -5.81
C VAL A 146 11.69 0.84 -5.48
N THR A 147 11.91 -0.16 -6.33
CA THR A 147 11.46 -1.53 -6.06
C THR A 147 12.14 -2.13 -4.84
N ALA A 148 13.45 -1.92 -4.68
CA ALA A 148 14.19 -2.41 -3.53
C ALA A 148 13.77 -1.72 -2.23
N THR A 149 13.63 -0.39 -2.22
CA THR A 149 13.14 0.37 -1.05
C THR A 149 11.74 -0.05 -0.66
N CYS A 150 10.86 -0.25 -1.66
CA CYS A 150 9.51 -0.79 -1.48
C CYS A 150 9.54 -2.16 -0.81
N ALA A 151 10.31 -3.08 -1.34
CA ALA A 151 10.38 -4.45 -0.82
C ALA A 151 10.87 -4.46 0.64
N VAL A 152 11.91 -3.69 0.96
CA VAL A 152 12.42 -3.55 2.33
C VAL A 152 11.39 -2.86 3.23
N GLY A 153 10.70 -1.84 2.75
CA GLY A 153 9.65 -1.13 3.48
C GLY A 153 8.50 -2.06 3.87
N ILE A 154 7.98 -2.83 2.89
CA ILE A 154 6.89 -3.80 3.13
C ILE A 154 7.34 -4.92 4.08
N ALA A 155 8.56 -5.45 3.91
CA ALA A 155 9.11 -6.45 4.80
C ALA A 155 9.22 -5.91 6.25
N SER A 156 9.65 -4.67 6.42
CA SER A 156 9.72 -4.00 7.72
C SER A 156 8.34 -3.84 8.36
N LEU A 157 7.34 -3.41 7.58
CA LEU A 157 5.95 -3.33 8.05
C LEU A 157 5.41 -4.71 8.44
N ALA A 158 5.70 -5.74 7.64
CA ALA A 158 5.28 -7.10 7.96
C ALA A 158 5.86 -7.56 9.31
N VAL A 159 7.17 -7.36 9.54
CA VAL A 159 7.81 -7.66 10.82
C VAL A 159 7.20 -6.84 11.96
N GLY A 160 6.98 -5.55 11.74
CA GLY A 160 6.39 -4.66 12.74
C GLY A 160 4.97 -5.07 13.14
N PHE A 161 4.09 -5.36 12.18
CA PHE A 161 2.71 -5.77 12.46
C PHE A 161 2.60 -7.20 12.98
N GLN A 162 3.41 -8.14 12.47
CA GLN A 162 3.42 -9.51 12.96
C GLN A 162 4.04 -9.62 14.35
N GLY A 163 4.99 -8.75 14.68
CA GLY A 163 5.68 -8.77 15.97
C GLY A 163 6.72 -9.88 16.07
N TRP A 164 7.24 -10.35 14.93
CA TRP A 164 8.22 -11.44 14.85
C TRP A 164 9.17 -11.24 13.67
N ALA A 165 10.47 -11.47 13.89
CA ALA A 165 11.48 -11.58 12.84
C ALA A 165 12.31 -12.85 13.10
N TRP A 166 13.52 -12.75 13.63
CA TRP A 166 14.26 -13.90 14.16
C TRP A 166 13.78 -14.31 15.56
N LEU A 167 13.40 -13.33 16.37
CA LEU A 167 12.79 -13.49 17.69
C LEU A 167 11.51 -12.65 17.78
N LYS A 168 10.71 -12.85 18.83
CA LYS A 168 9.64 -11.91 19.16
C LYS A 168 10.22 -10.49 19.27
N THR A 169 9.68 -9.55 18.50
CA THR A 169 10.10 -8.15 18.54
C THR A 169 9.71 -7.52 19.87
N SER A 170 10.63 -6.74 20.46
CA SER A 170 10.31 -5.88 21.60
C SER A 170 9.41 -4.73 21.15
N PHE A 171 8.79 -4.03 22.08
CA PHE A 171 7.94 -2.88 21.78
C PHE A 171 8.68 -1.80 20.97
N ALA A 172 9.92 -1.49 21.37
CA ALA A 172 10.76 -0.51 20.66
C ALA A 172 11.12 -0.96 19.25
N GLU A 173 11.60 -2.20 19.08
CA GLU A 173 11.92 -2.78 17.76
C GLU A 173 10.71 -2.77 16.84
N ARG A 174 9.53 -3.10 17.38
CA ARG A 174 8.27 -3.13 16.64
C ARG A 174 7.93 -1.77 16.04
N TRP A 175 8.00 -0.70 16.86
CA TRP A 175 7.77 0.66 16.40
C TRP A 175 8.83 1.15 15.42
N MET A 176 10.10 0.78 15.64
CA MET A 176 11.17 1.09 14.69
C MET A 176 10.90 0.48 13.31
N PHE A 177 10.47 -0.80 13.24
CA PHE A 177 10.11 -1.44 11.98
C PHE A 177 8.89 -0.80 11.32
N ILE A 178 7.86 -0.42 12.08
CA ILE A 178 6.66 0.23 11.55
C ILE A 178 7.03 1.61 10.98
N VAL A 179 7.74 2.44 11.73
CA VAL A 179 8.15 3.79 11.29
C VAL A 179 9.10 3.71 10.08
N ALA A 180 10.05 2.77 10.11
CA ALA A 180 10.95 2.54 8.98
C ALA A 180 10.19 2.15 7.71
N GLY A 181 9.19 1.27 7.85
CA GLY A 181 8.37 0.85 6.71
C GLY A 181 7.57 2.01 6.12
N PHE A 182 6.95 2.85 6.94
CA PHE A 182 6.27 4.06 6.46
C PHE A 182 7.23 5.04 5.79
N ALA A 183 8.43 5.23 6.33
CA ALA A 183 9.45 6.10 5.73
C ALA A 183 9.89 5.59 4.35
N LEU A 184 10.12 4.28 4.20
CA LEU A 184 10.56 3.67 2.93
C LEU A 184 9.43 3.56 1.87
N VAL A 185 8.16 3.67 2.29
CA VAL A 185 7.03 3.75 1.36
C VAL A 185 6.89 5.15 0.77
N TYR A 186 7.28 6.18 1.49
CA TYR A 186 7.21 7.55 0.99
C TYR A 186 8.38 7.85 0.06
N PRO A 187 8.15 8.25 -1.21
CA PRO A 187 9.22 8.51 -2.17
C PRO A 187 10.03 9.75 -1.76
N GLY A 188 11.30 9.56 -1.42
CA GLY A 188 12.19 10.66 -1.07
C GLY A 188 13.51 10.19 -0.47
N ALA A 189 14.64 10.74 -0.95
CA ALA A 189 15.98 10.33 -0.52
C ALA A 189 16.22 10.46 1.01
N ILE A 190 15.62 11.47 1.65
CA ILE A 190 15.71 11.64 3.11
C ILE A 190 14.91 10.57 3.83
N ALA A 191 13.71 10.25 3.33
CA ALA A 191 12.84 9.21 3.87
C ALA A 191 13.49 7.82 3.75
N ASP A 192 14.14 7.55 2.62
CA ASP A 192 14.91 6.32 2.39
C ASP A 192 16.06 6.19 3.37
N LEU A 193 16.85 7.27 3.55
CA LEU A 193 17.99 7.26 4.49
C LEU A 193 17.53 6.98 5.93
N VAL A 194 16.47 7.64 6.38
CA VAL A 194 15.90 7.44 7.71
C VAL A 194 15.33 6.04 7.85
N GLY A 195 14.61 5.57 6.84
CA GLY A 195 14.01 4.24 6.82
C GLY A 195 15.05 3.13 6.90
N PHE A 196 16.09 3.17 6.07
CA PHE A 196 17.18 2.19 6.12
C PHE A 196 17.95 2.26 7.44
N GLY A 197 18.22 3.46 7.96
CA GLY A 197 18.86 3.64 9.26
C GLY A 197 18.08 2.95 10.39
N LEU A 198 16.76 3.11 10.42
CA LEU A 198 15.90 2.48 11.41
C LEU A 198 15.82 0.95 11.25
N VAL A 199 15.76 0.46 10.00
CA VAL A 199 15.78 -1.00 9.73
C VAL A 199 17.08 -1.62 10.24
N ILE A 200 18.23 -1.03 9.90
CA ILE A 200 19.55 -1.50 10.32
C ILE A 200 19.63 -1.49 11.86
N ALA A 201 19.21 -0.40 12.50
CA ALA A 201 19.19 -0.30 13.96
C ALA A 201 18.31 -1.38 14.61
N ALA A 202 17.11 -1.60 14.10
CA ALA A 202 16.19 -2.62 14.61
C ALA A 202 16.75 -4.05 14.40
N LEU A 203 17.33 -4.33 13.24
CA LEU A 203 17.95 -5.61 12.95
C LEU A 203 19.19 -5.86 13.82
N THR A 204 20.03 -4.85 14.06
CA THR A 204 21.19 -4.97 14.97
C THR A 204 20.76 -5.25 16.41
N MET A 205 19.71 -4.58 16.90
CA MET A 205 19.15 -4.87 18.23
C MET A 205 18.64 -6.32 18.31
N GLN A 206 17.92 -6.78 17.31
CA GLN A 206 17.47 -8.18 17.23
C GLN A 206 18.64 -9.17 17.19
N PHE A 207 19.66 -8.89 16.39
CA PHE A 207 20.83 -9.75 16.28
C PHE A 207 21.59 -9.87 17.60
N VAL A 208 21.78 -8.75 18.30
CA VAL A 208 22.40 -8.75 19.64
C VAL A 208 21.61 -9.59 20.64
N ARG A 209 20.27 -9.46 20.60
CA ARG A 209 19.37 -10.28 21.46
C ARG A 209 19.42 -11.76 21.09
N PHE A 210 19.43 -12.07 19.80
CA PHE A 210 19.55 -13.43 19.31
C PHE A 210 20.84 -14.10 19.79
N LYS A 211 21.98 -13.41 19.67
CA LYS A 211 23.27 -13.90 20.15
C LYS A 211 23.33 -14.09 21.67
N LYS A 212 22.63 -13.24 22.43
CA LYS A 212 22.51 -13.37 23.91
C LYS A 212 21.59 -14.48 24.35
N ALA A 213 20.60 -14.84 23.52
CA ALA A 213 19.64 -15.91 23.82
C ALA A 213 20.26 -17.32 23.66
N GLY A 214 21.46 -17.43 23.10
CA GLY A 214 22.19 -18.74 22.99
C GLY A 214 21.57 -19.73 22.00
N VAL A 215 20.75 -19.24 21.05
CA VAL A 215 20.15 -20.05 19.98
C VAL A 215 21.02 -20.00 18.74
#